data_7bfe966d0c04d00c6fab2750ca6617f9
#
_entry.id   7bfe966d0c04d00c6fab2750ca6617f9
#
_cell.length_a   1.000
_cell.length_b   1.000
_cell.length_c   1.000
_cell.angle_alpha   90.00
_cell.angle_beta   90.00
_cell.angle_gamma   90.00
#
_symmetry.space_group_name_H-M   'P 1'
#
loop_
_entity.id
_entity.type
_entity.pdbx_description
1 polymer ?
#
loop_
_entity_poly.entity_id
_entity_poly.type
_entity_poly.pdbx_seq_one_letter_code
_entity_poly.pdbx_strand_id
1 'polypeptide(L)'
;MIDFSKLEQYRENNRIEAKKALGGLPKSIWETYSAFANTYGGIILLGVEERADKSLHPVDLPDPDRLIREFWDVVNNPNKTSVNILSARDVFVQEVDGAHIVVIRVPRAERSYKPVYVDGNPLCTYRRNGEGDYRCTREEYQAMVRDASVRTQDMLVLNEMDLGVFHPESVRSYRQRMRLSRPGHVWESLEDEEFLLKLGAVGIGSDGKKHPTSAGLLMFGNEYDIVREFNAYFLDYQEQYDADTRWTDRIISSSGDWSGNVYDFYFRIYNRLIQDIKVPFRMDGGNRVDDTPVHQALREALANCLVNADYYGRQGLVILKKRDGITMSNPGSFRIELDAAKSGGVSDPRNGTMLKMFNLIDIGERAGSGIPNIFRVWREQGWAAPTFTEQLEPERTILSLTFKKIGDKKSVIKIGDKKTVINEKMKETIIAYLTDHAEAKTAEIAAYIGLKLSRTRDYLNELIAEDIVVAEGGNRNRTYRLRS
;
A
#
# COMPACT_ATOMS: atom_id res chain seq x y z
N MET A 1 -4.03 20.72 1.25
CA MET A 1 -3.23 21.91 1.65
C MET A 1 -3.82 22.42 2.95
N ILE A 2 -3.02 22.81 3.96
CA ILE A 2 -3.54 23.38 5.21
C ILE A 2 -4.12 24.77 4.91
N ASP A 3 -5.34 25.01 5.39
CA ASP A 3 -5.96 26.34 5.44
C ASP A 3 -5.57 27.01 6.78
N PHE A 4 -4.59 27.90 6.75
CA PHE A 4 -4.06 28.54 7.94
C PHE A 4 -5.07 29.46 8.63
N SER A 5 -6.12 29.93 7.92
CA SER A 5 -7.21 30.70 8.53
C SER A 5 -8.09 29.87 9.47
N LYS A 6 -7.90 28.54 9.50
CA LYS A 6 -8.67 27.58 10.31
C LYS A 6 -7.74 26.65 11.07
N LEU A 7 -6.57 27.12 11.48
CA LEU A 7 -5.53 26.30 12.10
C LEU A 7 -6.06 25.52 13.33
N GLU A 8 -6.95 26.11 14.12
CA GLU A 8 -7.57 25.50 15.29
C GLU A 8 -8.41 24.23 15.00
N GLN A 9 -8.86 24.06 13.74
CA GLN A 9 -9.62 22.87 13.32
C GLN A 9 -8.71 21.68 13.02
N TYR A 10 -7.42 21.89 12.86
CA TYR A 10 -6.45 20.82 12.62
C TYR A 10 -5.98 20.22 13.94
N ARG A 11 -5.48 19.00 13.83
CA ARG A 11 -4.88 18.20 14.91
C ARG A 11 -3.56 17.62 14.41
N GLU A 12 -2.65 17.35 15.33
CA GLU A 12 -1.51 16.51 15.00
C GLU A 12 -1.99 15.17 14.47
N ASN A 13 -1.30 14.63 13.49
CA ASN A 13 -1.62 13.37 12.85
C ASN A 13 -0.40 12.82 12.09
N ASN A 14 -0.60 11.85 11.23
CA ASN A 14 0.45 11.26 10.42
C ASN A 14 1.07 12.22 9.36
N ARG A 15 0.59 13.46 9.23
CA ARG A 15 1.08 14.47 8.28
C ARG A 15 1.24 15.88 8.86
N ILE A 16 0.91 16.09 10.12
CA ILE A 16 1.00 17.40 10.78
C ILE A 16 1.67 17.21 12.12
N GLU A 17 2.69 18.01 12.37
CA GLU A 17 3.38 18.13 13.65
C GLU A 17 3.48 19.60 14.03
N ALA A 18 3.18 19.95 15.29
CA ALA A 18 3.23 21.29 15.82
C ALA A 18 4.24 21.39 16.99
N LYS A 19 5.00 22.48 17.01
CA LYS A 19 5.98 22.74 18.07
C LYS A 19 6.02 24.21 18.41
N LYS A 20 6.01 24.55 19.70
CA LYS A 20 6.09 25.95 20.17
C LYS A 20 7.35 26.67 19.70
N ALA A 21 8.50 26.02 19.73
CA ALA A 21 9.79 26.47 19.25
C ALA A 21 10.26 27.86 19.78
N LEU A 22 9.71 28.38 20.88
CA LEU A 22 10.06 29.68 21.46
C LEU A 22 11.51 29.75 21.96
N GLY A 23 12.11 28.62 22.32
CA GLY A 23 13.49 28.47 22.78
C GLY A 23 14.51 28.11 21.69
N GLY A 24 14.14 28.19 20.42
CA GLY A 24 14.95 27.74 19.27
C GLY A 24 14.45 26.45 18.65
N LEU A 25 15.22 25.85 17.73
CA LEU A 25 14.84 24.60 17.05
C LEU A 25 14.75 23.43 18.03
N PRO A 26 13.58 22.77 18.13
CA PRO A 26 13.44 21.59 18.97
C PRO A 26 14.30 20.44 18.47
N LYS A 27 15.01 19.75 19.36
CA LYS A 27 15.87 18.61 18.96
C LYS A 27 15.10 17.50 18.26
N SER A 28 13.86 17.25 18.65
CA SER A 28 12.98 16.23 18.06
C SER A 28 12.51 16.55 16.63
N ILE A 29 12.78 17.75 16.11
CA ILE A 29 12.39 18.10 14.72
C ILE A 29 13.05 17.17 13.69
N TRP A 30 14.24 16.66 14.00
CA TRP A 30 15.00 15.80 13.08
C TRP A 30 14.42 14.40 13.00
N GLU A 31 13.89 13.88 14.11
CA GLU A 31 13.13 12.61 14.11
C GLU A 31 11.88 12.75 13.25
N THR A 32 11.15 13.85 13.40
CA THR A 32 9.95 14.16 12.59
C THR A 32 10.30 14.37 11.12
N TYR A 33 11.40 15.07 10.82
CA TYR A 33 11.89 15.22 9.45
C TYR A 33 12.15 13.86 8.80
N SER A 34 12.91 12.99 9.48
CA SER A 34 13.16 11.61 9.02
C SER A 34 11.86 10.84 8.86
N ALA A 35 10.97 10.88 9.84
CA ALA A 35 9.71 10.14 9.82
C ALA A 35 8.81 10.57 8.66
N PHE A 36 8.64 11.85 8.42
CA PHE A 36 7.85 12.36 7.30
C PHE A 36 8.49 12.00 5.96
N ALA A 37 9.80 12.21 5.81
CA ALA A 37 10.52 11.86 4.58
C ALA A 37 10.39 10.38 4.23
N ASN A 38 10.47 9.49 5.20
CA ASN A 38 10.41 8.04 4.98
C ASN A 38 8.97 7.51 4.82
N THR A 39 7.95 8.30 5.19
CA THR A 39 6.55 7.81 5.20
C THR A 39 5.73 8.49 4.09
N TYR A 40 4.91 9.44 4.43
CA TYR A 40 3.94 10.07 3.50
C TYR A 40 4.26 11.53 3.21
N GLY A 41 5.37 12.05 3.71
CA GLY A 41 5.57 13.48 3.82
C GLY A 41 4.69 14.09 4.92
N GLY A 42 4.85 15.39 5.17
CA GLY A 42 4.08 16.09 6.16
C GLY A 42 4.45 17.56 6.28
N ILE A 43 3.86 18.22 7.25
CA ILE A 43 4.10 19.64 7.54
C ILE A 43 4.47 19.77 9.02
N ILE A 44 5.59 20.41 9.28
CA ILE A 44 6.03 20.80 10.62
C ILE A 44 5.73 22.28 10.80
N LEU A 45 5.04 22.62 11.87
CA LEU A 45 4.66 23.97 12.24
C LEU A 45 5.46 24.39 13.48
N LEU A 46 6.33 25.40 13.36
CA LEU A 46 7.03 26.00 14.49
C LEU A 46 6.34 27.32 14.86
N GLY A 47 6.21 27.59 16.15
CA GLY A 47 5.36 28.68 16.66
C GLY A 47 3.90 28.27 16.75
N VAL A 48 3.64 26.98 16.98
CA VAL A 48 2.27 26.47 17.18
C VAL A 48 2.22 25.59 18.42
N GLU A 49 1.23 25.83 19.26
CA GLU A 49 0.95 25.07 20.48
C GLU A 49 -0.25 24.16 20.28
N GLU A 50 -0.12 22.89 20.65
CA GLU A 50 -1.25 21.99 20.82
C GLU A 50 -1.83 22.18 22.23
N ARG A 51 -3.11 22.53 22.33
CA ARG A 51 -3.83 22.66 23.60
C ARG A 51 -4.35 21.32 24.11
N ALA A 52 -4.89 21.33 25.34
CA ALA A 52 -5.42 20.13 25.98
C ALA A 52 -6.58 19.46 25.21
N ASP A 53 -7.33 20.21 24.40
CA ASP A 53 -8.39 19.73 23.51
C ASP A 53 -7.86 19.27 22.13
N LYS A 54 -6.54 19.23 21.98
CA LYS A 54 -5.83 18.87 20.75
C LYS A 54 -5.92 19.92 19.64
N SER A 55 -6.49 21.10 19.88
CA SER A 55 -6.52 22.19 18.90
C SER A 55 -5.14 22.86 18.75
N LEU A 56 -4.82 23.30 17.53
CA LEU A 56 -3.56 23.96 17.21
C LEU A 56 -3.73 25.47 17.23
N HIS A 57 -2.92 26.16 18.05
CA HIS A 57 -2.97 27.61 18.22
C HIS A 57 -1.65 28.27 17.87
N PRO A 58 -1.64 29.35 17.07
CA PRO A 58 -0.42 30.07 16.75
C PRO A 58 0.13 30.77 17.99
N VAL A 59 1.45 30.77 18.13
CA VAL A 59 2.22 31.50 19.12
C VAL A 59 3.30 32.27 18.38
N ASP A 60 3.35 33.58 18.55
CA ASP A 60 4.27 34.43 17.81
C ASP A 60 5.74 34.10 18.10
N LEU A 61 6.49 33.80 17.05
CA LEU A 61 7.93 33.51 17.15
C LEU A 61 8.72 34.82 17.22
N PRO A 62 9.65 34.97 18.16
CA PRO A 62 10.40 36.22 18.32
C PRO A 62 11.37 36.51 17.15
N ASP A 63 11.89 35.45 16.47
CA ASP A 63 12.79 35.57 15.32
C ASP A 63 12.64 34.36 14.40
N PRO A 64 11.58 34.34 13.57
CA PRO A 64 11.34 33.21 12.64
C PRO A 64 12.43 33.05 11.58
N ASP A 65 13.05 34.15 11.12
CA ASP A 65 14.12 34.11 10.12
C ASP A 65 15.39 33.46 10.66
N ARG A 66 15.68 33.66 11.93
CA ARG A 66 16.80 33.00 12.63
C ARG A 66 16.54 31.48 12.69
N LEU A 67 15.33 31.04 13.05
CA LEU A 67 14.97 29.61 13.07
C LEU A 67 15.10 28.98 11.71
N ILE A 68 14.69 29.65 10.62
CA ILE A 68 14.86 29.19 9.25
C ILE A 68 16.35 29.03 8.91
N ARG A 69 17.21 30.00 9.26
CA ARG A 69 18.67 29.87 9.03
C ARG A 69 19.25 28.69 9.80
N GLU A 70 18.95 28.56 11.09
CA GLU A 70 19.40 27.44 11.90
C GLU A 70 18.92 26.08 11.35
N PHE A 71 17.69 26.03 10.87
CA PHE A 71 17.15 24.81 10.23
C PHE A 71 17.94 24.44 8.96
N TRP A 72 18.19 25.40 8.07
CA TRP A 72 18.95 25.17 6.85
C TRP A 72 20.40 24.75 7.11
N ASP A 73 21.04 25.33 8.12
CA ASP A 73 22.41 24.98 8.50
C ASP A 73 22.48 23.51 8.96
N VAL A 74 21.48 23.03 9.70
CA VAL A 74 21.48 21.66 10.21
C VAL A 74 21.01 20.64 9.16
N VAL A 75 19.95 20.93 8.38
CA VAL A 75 19.45 20.00 7.37
C VAL A 75 20.47 19.76 6.24
N ASN A 76 21.35 20.72 5.97
CA ASN A 76 22.45 20.59 5.01
C ASN A 76 23.73 19.98 5.62
N ASN A 77 23.76 19.71 6.92
CA ASN A 77 24.90 19.08 7.56
C ASN A 77 24.81 17.54 7.45
N PRO A 78 25.69 16.87 6.67
CA PRO A 78 25.62 15.42 6.46
C PRO A 78 25.84 14.58 7.72
N ASN A 79 26.44 15.19 8.80
CA ASN A 79 26.56 14.54 10.10
C ASN A 79 25.24 14.61 10.91
N LYS A 80 24.26 15.39 10.47
CA LYS A 80 22.97 15.56 11.14
C LYS A 80 21.82 14.92 10.38
N THR A 81 21.77 15.10 9.09
CA THR A 81 20.76 14.47 8.21
C THR A 81 21.47 13.79 7.04
N SER A 82 21.05 12.58 6.71
CA SER A 82 21.65 11.82 5.61
C SER A 82 21.48 12.51 4.26
N VAL A 83 20.40 13.26 4.09
CA VAL A 83 20.07 13.99 2.88
C VAL A 83 19.10 15.13 3.16
N ASN A 84 19.28 16.25 2.47
CA ASN A 84 18.28 17.31 2.40
C ASN A 84 17.42 17.11 1.16
N ILE A 85 16.11 16.92 1.34
CA ILE A 85 15.12 16.72 0.26
C ILE A 85 14.24 17.97 0.04
N LEU A 86 14.53 19.08 0.75
CA LEU A 86 13.75 20.31 0.71
C LEU A 86 14.28 21.28 -0.32
N SER A 87 13.40 22.08 -0.87
CA SER A 87 13.70 23.26 -1.67
C SER A 87 13.38 24.54 -0.88
N ALA A 88 13.90 25.70 -1.32
CA ALA A 88 13.68 26.97 -0.63
C ALA A 88 12.19 27.33 -0.42
N ARG A 89 11.29 26.85 -1.31
CA ARG A 89 9.83 27.05 -1.22
C ARG A 89 9.16 26.20 -0.14
N ASP A 90 9.86 25.25 0.43
CA ASP A 90 9.29 24.31 1.40
C ASP A 90 9.43 24.81 2.84
N VAL A 91 10.22 25.89 3.07
CA VAL A 91 10.45 26.48 4.39
C VAL A 91 10.19 27.99 4.30
N PHE A 92 9.16 28.45 4.99
CA PHE A 92 8.75 29.87 4.92
C PHE A 92 8.07 30.33 6.20
N VAL A 93 8.02 31.66 6.40
CA VAL A 93 7.22 32.30 7.45
C VAL A 93 5.78 32.46 6.97
N GLN A 94 4.82 32.17 7.82
CA GLN A 94 3.39 32.40 7.61
C GLN A 94 2.83 33.20 8.76
N GLU A 95 2.11 34.27 8.46
CA GLU A 95 1.32 35.01 9.45
C GLU A 95 -0.05 34.34 9.64
N VAL A 96 -0.41 34.07 10.88
CA VAL A 96 -1.69 33.47 11.28
C VAL A 96 -2.18 34.19 12.53
N ASP A 97 -3.33 34.86 12.44
CA ASP A 97 -3.95 35.64 13.56
C ASP A 97 -2.99 36.64 14.21
N GLY A 98 -2.11 37.27 13.42
CA GLY A 98 -1.12 38.23 13.86
C GLY A 98 0.16 37.62 14.49
N ALA A 99 0.27 36.28 14.52
CA ALA A 99 1.48 35.58 14.97
C ALA A 99 2.27 35.07 13.74
N HIS A 100 3.59 35.17 13.81
CA HIS A 100 4.50 34.65 12.78
C HIS A 100 4.93 33.24 13.16
N ILE A 101 4.58 32.28 12.32
CA ILE A 101 4.97 30.87 12.47
C ILE A 101 5.88 30.45 11.33
N VAL A 102 6.72 29.43 11.53
CA VAL A 102 7.52 28.82 10.45
C VAL A 102 6.85 27.53 10.01
N VAL A 103 6.66 27.40 8.70
CA VAL A 103 6.09 26.24 8.04
C VAL A 103 7.19 25.49 7.30
N ILE A 104 7.37 24.22 7.59
CA ILE A 104 8.31 23.32 6.91
C ILE A 104 7.50 22.20 6.26
N ARG A 105 7.46 22.20 4.92
CA ARG A 105 6.81 21.15 4.14
C ARG A 105 7.82 20.07 3.80
N VAL A 106 7.73 18.93 4.45
CA VAL A 106 8.61 17.80 4.20
C VAL A 106 7.92 16.89 3.18
N PRO A 107 8.42 16.78 1.92
CA PRO A 107 7.86 15.84 0.96
C PRO A 107 8.18 14.40 1.37
N ARG A 108 7.44 13.42 0.84
CA ARG A 108 7.89 12.02 0.85
C ARG A 108 9.18 11.94 0.03
N ALA A 109 10.23 11.38 0.61
CA ALA A 109 11.48 11.19 -0.11
C ALA A 109 11.29 10.21 -1.28
N GLU A 110 11.88 10.52 -2.42
CA GLU A 110 12.03 9.54 -3.48
C GLU A 110 12.81 8.33 -2.97
N ARG A 111 12.54 7.15 -3.54
CA ARG A 111 13.18 5.91 -3.07
C ARG A 111 14.71 5.96 -3.06
N SER A 112 15.30 6.67 -4.03
CA SER A 112 16.76 6.83 -4.17
C SER A 112 17.41 7.59 -3.01
N TYR A 113 16.64 8.40 -2.28
CA TYR A 113 17.08 9.13 -1.10
C TYR A 113 16.76 8.41 0.22
N LYS A 114 15.98 7.33 0.19
CA LYS A 114 15.66 6.54 1.39
C LYS A 114 16.75 5.51 1.67
N PRO A 115 16.99 5.17 2.93
CA PRO A 115 16.38 5.75 4.14
C PRO A 115 16.95 7.13 4.48
N VAL A 116 16.08 8.06 4.86
CA VAL A 116 16.47 9.34 5.44
C VAL A 116 16.68 9.12 6.93
N TYR A 117 17.92 9.23 7.40
CA TYR A 117 18.29 9.03 8.81
C TYR A 117 18.99 10.26 9.37
N VAL A 118 19.07 10.34 10.70
CA VAL A 118 19.62 11.49 11.42
C VAL A 118 20.81 11.13 12.30
N ASP A 119 21.53 12.16 12.77
CA ASP A 119 22.71 12.05 13.63
C ASP A 119 23.84 11.17 13.05
N GLY A 120 23.96 11.11 11.70
CA GLY A 120 24.94 10.28 11.01
C GLY A 120 24.80 8.78 11.28
N ASN A 121 23.65 8.34 11.84
CA ASN A 121 23.45 6.96 12.27
C ASN A 121 22.27 6.31 11.56
N PRO A 122 22.48 5.30 10.69
CA PRO A 122 21.42 4.56 10.03
C PRO A 122 20.34 3.98 10.96
N LEU A 123 20.69 3.67 12.22
CA LEU A 123 19.73 3.19 13.23
C LEU A 123 18.79 4.32 13.73
N CYS A 124 19.10 5.58 13.41
CA CYS A 124 18.23 6.74 13.66
C CYS A 124 17.39 7.07 12.41
N THR A 125 16.82 6.05 11.79
CA THR A 125 15.80 6.13 10.73
C THR A 125 14.44 6.03 11.39
N TYR A 126 13.53 6.95 11.07
CA TYR A 126 12.20 7.02 11.68
C TYR A 126 11.09 6.88 10.66
N ARG A 127 9.96 6.35 11.10
CA ARG A 127 8.68 6.33 10.38
C ARG A 127 7.59 6.95 11.22
N ARG A 128 6.62 7.57 10.55
CA ARG A 128 5.43 8.14 11.17
C ARG A 128 4.34 7.09 11.29
N ASN A 129 3.83 6.87 12.51
CA ASN A 129 2.66 6.04 12.75
C ASN A 129 1.72 6.80 13.70
N GLY A 130 0.52 7.18 13.21
CA GLY A 130 -0.38 8.09 13.93
C GLY A 130 0.28 9.45 14.20
N GLU A 131 0.33 9.86 15.47
CA GLU A 131 0.94 11.11 15.93
C GLU A 131 2.42 10.94 16.34
N GLY A 132 2.97 9.71 16.29
CA GLY A 132 4.31 9.42 16.80
C GLY A 132 5.36 9.16 15.73
N ASP A 133 6.62 9.52 16.05
CA ASP A 133 7.80 9.20 15.27
C ASP A 133 8.50 7.99 15.90
N TYR A 134 8.55 6.87 15.20
CA TYR A 134 9.09 5.61 15.70
C TYR A 134 10.31 5.19 14.90
N ARG A 135 11.32 4.70 15.60
CA ARG A 135 12.50 4.12 14.94
C ARG A 135 12.11 2.92 14.09
N CYS A 136 12.61 2.90 12.87
CA CYS A 136 12.45 1.77 11.99
C CYS A 136 13.10 0.52 12.57
N THR A 137 12.46 -0.61 12.37
CA THR A 137 13.08 -1.91 12.58
C THR A 137 14.24 -2.10 11.60
N ARG A 138 15.14 -3.05 11.89
CA ARG A 138 16.23 -3.40 10.97
C ARG A 138 15.72 -3.79 9.58
N GLU A 139 14.57 -4.43 9.53
CA GLU A 139 13.97 -4.88 8.27
C GLU A 139 13.40 -3.76 7.44
N GLU A 140 12.66 -2.84 8.06
CA GLU A 140 12.15 -1.65 7.39
C GLU A 140 13.29 -0.81 6.82
N TYR A 141 14.38 -0.65 7.58
CA TYR A 141 15.59 -0.02 7.09
C TYR A 141 16.17 -0.78 5.88
N GLN A 142 16.31 -2.10 5.97
CA GLN A 142 16.83 -2.92 4.88
C GLN A 142 15.93 -2.90 3.64
N ALA A 143 14.60 -2.86 3.81
CA ALA A 143 13.65 -2.72 2.72
C ALA A 143 13.86 -1.39 1.96
N MET A 144 14.03 -0.28 2.69
CA MET A 144 14.34 1.02 2.08
C MET A 144 15.66 1.01 1.32
N VAL A 145 16.71 0.38 1.88
CA VAL A 145 18.02 0.22 1.22
C VAL A 145 17.91 -0.60 -0.06
N ARG A 146 17.14 -1.71 -0.03
CA ARG A 146 16.88 -2.52 -1.23
C ARG A 146 16.16 -1.69 -2.30
N ASP A 147 15.13 -0.94 -1.90
CA ASP A 147 14.36 -0.10 -2.83
C ASP A 147 15.16 1.07 -3.40
N ALA A 148 16.13 1.60 -2.66
CA ALA A 148 17.02 2.65 -3.12
C ALA A 148 17.98 2.19 -4.24
N SER A 149 18.25 0.89 -4.34
CA SER A 149 19.18 0.35 -5.31
C SER A 149 18.79 0.69 -6.76
N VAL A 150 19.79 1.07 -7.56
CA VAL A 150 19.63 1.29 -9.00
C VAL A 150 19.34 -0.02 -9.74
N ARG A 151 20.01 -1.11 -9.32
CA ARG A 151 19.70 -2.44 -9.81
C ARG A 151 18.51 -2.99 -9.06
N THR A 152 17.51 -3.47 -9.79
CA THR A 152 16.37 -4.17 -9.18
C THR A 152 16.81 -5.51 -8.59
N GLN A 153 16.20 -5.92 -7.47
CA GLN A 153 16.61 -7.13 -6.75
C GLN A 153 16.41 -8.40 -7.59
N ASP A 154 15.50 -8.38 -8.52
CA ASP A 154 15.23 -9.47 -9.45
C ASP A 154 16.37 -9.74 -10.45
N MET A 155 17.35 -8.82 -10.54
CA MET A 155 18.56 -9.01 -11.36
C MET A 155 19.71 -9.76 -10.64
N LEU A 156 19.56 -10.09 -9.36
CA LEU A 156 20.60 -10.81 -8.62
C LEU A 156 20.81 -12.20 -9.22
N VAL A 157 22.10 -12.55 -9.41
CA VAL A 157 22.51 -13.91 -9.84
C VAL A 157 22.68 -14.78 -8.61
N LEU A 158 21.99 -15.91 -8.55
CA LEU A 158 21.95 -16.83 -7.40
C LEU A 158 23.03 -17.90 -7.56
N ASN A 159 24.26 -17.57 -7.21
CA ASN A 159 25.45 -18.42 -7.44
C ASN A 159 25.37 -19.79 -6.75
N GLU A 160 24.54 -19.95 -5.71
CA GLU A 160 24.36 -21.20 -4.96
C GLU A 160 23.32 -22.15 -5.59
N MET A 161 22.75 -21.77 -6.74
CA MET A 161 21.73 -22.55 -7.45
C MET A 161 22.19 -22.86 -8.87
N ASP A 162 21.85 -24.04 -9.37
CA ASP A 162 22.01 -24.41 -10.78
C ASP A 162 20.70 -24.25 -11.56
N LEU A 163 20.73 -24.49 -12.88
CA LEU A 163 19.57 -24.31 -13.73
C LEU A 163 18.49 -25.39 -13.55
N GLY A 164 18.77 -26.45 -12.80
CA GLY A 164 17.81 -27.50 -12.46
C GLY A 164 16.64 -27.03 -11.60
N VAL A 165 16.74 -25.82 -11.01
CA VAL A 165 15.64 -25.20 -10.24
C VAL A 165 14.44 -24.78 -11.11
N PHE A 166 14.64 -24.65 -12.43
CA PHE A 166 13.56 -24.25 -13.34
C PHE A 166 12.58 -25.37 -13.60
N HIS A 167 11.29 -25.08 -13.53
CA HIS A 167 10.21 -25.96 -13.90
C HIS A 167 10.10 -26.05 -15.45
N PRO A 168 10.38 -27.20 -16.08
CA PRO A 168 10.52 -27.28 -17.53
C PRO A 168 9.23 -26.91 -18.30
N GLU A 169 8.06 -27.25 -17.73
CA GLU A 169 6.78 -26.96 -18.37
C GLU A 169 6.49 -25.45 -18.39
N SER A 170 6.86 -24.71 -17.32
CA SER A 170 6.71 -23.25 -17.29
C SER A 170 7.58 -22.59 -18.36
N VAL A 171 8.83 -23.03 -18.52
CA VAL A 171 9.75 -22.53 -19.56
C VAL A 171 9.20 -22.83 -20.95
N ARG A 172 8.74 -24.06 -21.19
CA ARG A 172 8.16 -24.48 -22.47
C ARG A 172 6.90 -23.67 -22.81
N SER A 173 6.00 -23.52 -21.86
CA SER A 173 4.76 -22.74 -22.01
C SER A 173 5.06 -21.27 -22.30
N TYR A 174 6.06 -20.69 -21.61
CA TYR A 174 6.48 -19.32 -21.85
C TYR A 174 7.03 -19.13 -23.28
N ARG A 175 7.91 -20.01 -23.75
CA ARG A 175 8.45 -19.99 -25.12
C ARG A 175 7.35 -20.08 -26.17
N GLN A 176 6.38 -20.98 -25.96
CA GLN A 176 5.23 -21.11 -26.86
C GLN A 176 4.40 -19.81 -26.92
N ARG A 177 4.14 -19.17 -25.76
CA ARG A 177 3.41 -17.89 -25.74
C ARG A 177 4.18 -16.79 -26.42
N MET A 178 5.49 -16.68 -26.18
CA MET A 178 6.34 -15.70 -26.85
C MET A 178 6.33 -15.87 -28.35
N ARG A 179 6.35 -17.12 -28.85
CA ARG A 179 6.22 -17.43 -30.30
C ARG A 179 4.89 -16.95 -30.87
N LEU A 180 3.79 -17.12 -30.12
CA LEU A 180 2.47 -16.64 -30.54
C LEU A 180 2.35 -15.12 -30.51
N SER A 181 2.89 -14.47 -29.49
CA SER A 181 2.87 -13.01 -29.33
C SER A 181 3.83 -12.31 -30.29
N ARG A 182 4.96 -12.93 -30.62
CA ARG A 182 6.03 -12.35 -31.45
C ARG A 182 6.54 -13.34 -32.53
N PRO A 183 5.72 -13.67 -33.52
CA PRO A 183 6.11 -14.65 -34.55
C PRO A 183 7.40 -14.23 -35.28
N GLY A 184 8.34 -15.15 -35.43
CA GLY A 184 9.62 -14.91 -36.11
C GLY A 184 10.63 -14.11 -35.29
N HIS A 185 10.44 -14.01 -33.96
CA HIS A 185 11.42 -13.37 -33.09
C HIS A 185 12.76 -14.11 -33.12
N VAL A 186 13.88 -13.37 -33.20
CA VAL A 186 15.24 -13.92 -33.33
C VAL A 186 15.65 -14.91 -32.22
N TRP A 187 14.98 -14.88 -31.07
CA TRP A 187 15.24 -15.81 -29.95
C TRP A 187 14.44 -17.13 -30.07
N GLU A 188 13.58 -17.25 -31.06
CA GLU A 188 12.73 -18.45 -31.19
C GLU A 188 13.56 -19.71 -31.45
N SER A 189 14.65 -19.61 -32.21
CA SER A 189 15.55 -20.68 -32.56
C SER A 189 16.64 -21.00 -31.51
N LEU A 190 16.75 -20.19 -30.45
CA LEU A 190 17.78 -20.41 -29.42
C LEU A 190 17.48 -21.66 -28.58
N GLU A 191 18.55 -22.34 -28.14
CA GLU A 191 18.44 -23.37 -27.09
C GLU A 191 17.96 -22.75 -25.77
N ASP A 192 17.38 -23.57 -24.89
CA ASP A 192 16.72 -23.10 -23.66
C ASP A 192 17.66 -22.27 -22.77
N GLU A 193 18.90 -22.69 -22.57
CA GLU A 193 19.85 -21.92 -21.74
C GLU A 193 20.19 -20.55 -22.32
N GLU A 194 20.40 -20.49 -23.66
CA GLU A 194 20.72 -19.23 -24.31
C GLU A 194 19.49 -18.30 -24.34
N PHE A 195 18.32 -18.88 -24.61
CA PHE A 195 17.05 -18.18 -24.52
C PHE A 195 16.85 -17.56 -23.12
N LEU A 196 17.02 -18.33 -22.05
CA LEU A 196 16.86 -17.88 -20.65
C LEU A 196 17.91 -16.82 -20.29
N LEU A 197 19.13 -16.92 -20.83
CA LEU A 197 20.17 -15.89 -20.64
C LEU A 197 19.77 -14.56 -21.31
N LYS A 198 19.29 -14.58 -22.56
CA LYS A 198 18.81 -13.37 -23.28
C LYS A 198 17.58 -12.77 -22.61
N LEU A 199 16.72 -13.63 -22.10
CA LEU A 199 15.52 -13.24 -21.34
C LEU A 199 15.86 -12.50 -20.05
N GLY A 200 17.00 -12.84 -19.43
CA GLY A 200 17.44 -12.36 -18.12
C GLY A 200 17.00 -13.28 -16.97
N ALA A 201 16.50 -14.48 -17.28
CA ALA A 201 16.20 -15.51 -16.29
C ALA A 201 17.45 -16.22 -15.79
N VAL A 202 18.52 -16.17 -16.58
CA VAL A 202 19.84 -16.72 -16.29
C VAL A 202 20.86 -15.57 -16.32
N GLY A 203 21.85 -15.61 -15.47
CA GLY A 203 22.99 -14.71 -15.44
C GLY A 203 24.29 -15.49 -15.35
N ILE A 204 25.42 -14.77 -15.56
CA ILE A 204 26.77 -15.34 -15.36
C ILE A 204 27.19 -15.00 -13.94
N GLY A 205 27.49 -16.03 -13.16
CA GLY A 205 27.93 -15.92 -11.79
C GLY A 205 29.38 -15.49 -11.64
N SER A 206 29.82 -15.30 -10.41
CA SER A 206 31.20 -14.93 -10.07
C SER A 206 32.21 -16.04 -10.40
N ASP A 207 31.74 -17.29 -10.53
CA ASP A 207 32.51 -18.48 -10.94
C ASP A 207 32.58 -18.64 -12.48
N GLY A 208 31.98 -17.71 -13.25
CA GLY A 208 31.93 -17.76 -14.69
C GLY A 208 30.88 -18.71 -15.28
N LYS A 209 30.07 -19.37 -14.44
CA LYS A 209 29.02 -20.30 -14.86
C LYS A 209 27.69 -19.61 -14.96
N LYS A 210 26.74 -20.31 -15.57
CA LYS A 210 25.36 -19.88 -15.70
C LYS A 210 24.57 -20.27 -14.44
N HIS A 211 23.92 -19.29 -13.83
CA HIS A 211 23.05 -19.47 -12.66
C HIS A 211 21.70 -18.79 -12.88
N PRO A 212 20.64 -19.20 -12.18
CA PRO A 212 19.38 -18.50 -12.23
C PRO A 212 19.56 -17.08 -11.67
N THR A 213 18.81 -16.13 -12.23
CA THR A 213 18.59 -14.83 -11.57
C THR A 213 17.41 -14.95 -10.62
N SER A 214 17.27 -14.00 -9.69
CA SER A 214 16.09 -13.90 -8.83
C SER A 214 14.80 -13.81 -9.67
N ALA A 215 14.82 -13.07 -10.80
CA ALA A 215 13.69 -13.02 -11.74
C ALA A 215 13.39 -14.38 -12.37
N GLY A 216 14.44 -15.08 -12.81
CA GLY A 216 14.29 -16.41 -13.41
C GLY A 216 13.72 -17.41 -12.43
N LEU A 217 14.23 -17.41 -11.19
CA LEU A 217 13.73 -18.30 -10.13
C LEU A 217 12.26 -18.01 -9.81
N LEU A 218 11.88 -16.73 -9.62
CA LEU A 218 10.49 -16.33 -9.37
C LEU A 218 9.54 -16.70 -10.51
N MET A 219 9.97 -16.49 -11.76
CA MET A 219 9.13 -16.73 -12.94
C MET A 219 9.00 -18.20 -13.31
N PHE A 220 10.05 -19.00 -13.12
CA PHE A 220 10.11 -20.35 -13.68
C PHE A 220 10.55 -21.42 -12.68
N GLY A 221 10.90 -21.05 -11.45
CA GLY A 221 11.34 -22.02 -10.44
C GLY A 221 10.21 -22.90 -9.93
N ASN A 222 10.57 -23.97 -9.20
CA ASN A 222 9.62 -24.69 -8.37
C ASN A 222 9.52 -24.00 -7.00
N GLU A 223 8.36 -24.03 -6.38
CA GLU A 223 8.11 -23.33 -5.12
C GLU A 223 9.14 -23.69 -4.04
N TYR A 224 9.48 -24.97 -3.89
CA TYR A 224 10.46 -25.42 -2.88
C TYR A 224 11.89 -24.88 -3.14
N ASP A 225 12.23 -24.50 -4.38
CA ASP A 225 13.48 -23.79 -4.67
C ASP A 225 13.34 -22.29 -4.47
N ILE A 226 12.17 -21.71 -4.80
CA ILE A 226 11.89 -20.29 -4.61
C ILE A 226 12.01 -19.92 -3.12
N VAL A 227 11.46 -20.72 -2.21
CA VAL A 227 11.50 -20.43 -0.76
C VAL A 227 12.91 -20.55 -0.16
N ARG A 228 13.86 -21.15 -0.83
CA ARG A 228 15.28 -21.16 -0.39
C ARG A 228 15.91 -19.78 -0.47
N GLU A 229 15.50 -18.96 -1.43
CA GLU A 229 15.96 -17.57 -1.57
C GLU A 229 14.96 -16.59 -0.91
N PHE A 230 13.67 -16.80 -1.13
CA PHE A 230 12.61 -15.91 -0.67
C PHE A 230 11.80 -16.60 0.45
N ASN A 231 12.30 -16.56 1.67
CA ASN A 231 11.78 -17.32 2.81
C ASN A 231 10.29 -17.11 3.13
N ALA A 232 9.74 -15.94 2.80
CA ALA A 232 8.33 -15.60 3.02
C ALA A 232 7.52 -15.64 1.72
N TYR A 233 8.06 -16.24 0.65
CA TYR A 233 7.36 -16.38 -0.60
C TYR A 233 6.06 -17.14 -0.40
N PHE A 234 4.96 -16.49 -0.76
CA PHE A 234 3.64 -17.08 -0.69
C PHE A 234 2.70 -16.33 -1.64
N LEU A 235 2.13 -17.01 -2.61
CA LEU A 235 1.10 -16.49 -3.49
C LEU A 235 -0.22 -17.13 -3.09
N ASP A 236 -1.24 -16.30 -2.80
CA ASP A 236 -2.53 -16.74 -2.30
C ASP A 236 -3.67 -16.05 -3.07
N TYR A 237 -4.41 -16.83 -3.82
CA TYR A 237 -5.66 -16.40 -4.42
C TYR A 237 -6.83 -17.02 -3.66
N GLN A 238 -7.81 -16.19 -3.32
CA GLN A 238 -8.99 -16.55 -2.56
C GLN A 238 -10.25 -16.06 -3.26
N GLU A 239 -11.28 -16.91 -3.37
CA GLU A 239 -12.64 -16.50 -3.70
C GLU A 239 -13.53 -16.57 -2.46
N GLN A 240 -14.26 -15.49 -2.21
CA GLN A 240 -15.22 -15.41 -1.11
C GLN A 240 -16.52 -14.79 -1.61
N TYR A 241 -17.48 -15.63 -1.96
CA TYR A 241 -18.78 -15.15 -2.45
C TYR A 241 -19.84 -15.02 -1.37
N ASP A 242 -19.69 -15.73 -0.26
CA ASP A 242 -20.60 -15.69 0.88
C ASP A 242 -19.84 -15.37 2.17
N ALA A 243 -20.49 -14.62 3.07
CA ALA A 243 -19.85 -14.19 4.31
C ALA A 243 -19.57 -15.36 5.28
N ASP A 244 -20.40 -16.42 5.20
CA ASP A 244 -20.33 -17.58 6.10
C ASP A 244 -19.31 -18.64 5.62
N THR A 245 -18.87 -18.56 4.37
CA THR A 245 -17.88 -19.48 3.80
C THR A 245 -16.52 -18.81 3.81
N ARG A 246 -15.51 -19.47 4.41
CA ARG A 246 -14.15 -18.92 4.47
C ARG A 246 -13.57 -18.71 3.07
N TRP A 247 -13.74 -19.71 2.18
CA TRP A 247 -13.36 -19.63 0.76
C TRP A 247 -14.32 -20.50 -0.07
N THR A 248 -14.70 -20.00 -1.23
CA THR A 248 -15.39 -20.77 -2.27
C THR A 248 -14.38 -21.51 -3.14
N ASP A 249 -13.23 -20.87 -3.43
CA ASP A 249 -12.07 -21.44 -4.12
C ASP A 249 -10.78 -20.83 -3.57
N ARG A 250 -9.68 -21.57 -3.63
CA ARG A 250 -8.37 -21.08 -3.19
C ARG A 250 -7.24 -21.73 -3.96
N ILE A 251 -6.27 -20.91 -4.43
CA ILE A 251 -5.05 -21.36 -5.09
C ILE A 251 -3.86 -20.77 -4.34
N ILE A 252 -2.97 -21.64 -3.85
CA ILE A 252 -1.77 -21.23 -3.11
C ILE A 252 -0.51 -21.79 -3.78
N SER A 253 0.59 -21.03 -3.71
CA SER A 253 1.87 -21.47 -4.29
C SER A 253 2.42 -22.74 -3.64
N SER A 254 2.16 -22.95 -2.35
CA SER A 254 2.67 -24.06 -1.54
C SER A 254 1.78 -25.30 -1.53
N SER A 255 0.84 -25.45 -2.49
CA SER A 255 -0.05 -26.62 -2.53
C SER A 255 0.65 -27.91 -2.97
N GLY A 256 1.75 -27.78 -3.71
CA GLY A 256 2.53 -28.91 -4.23
C GLY A 256 1.95 -29.61 -5.47
N ASP A 257 0.80 -29.18 -5.98
CA ASP A 257 0.12 -29.73 -7.16
C ASP A 257 0.45 -28.99 -8.47
N TRP A 258 1.28 -27.96 -8.40
CA TRP A 258 1.77 -27.18 -9.52
C TRP A 258 3.11 -26.52 -9.16
N SER A 259 3.76 -25.86 -10.12
CA SER A 259 5.09 -25.26 -9.93
C SER A 259 5.19 -24.26 -8.76
N GLY A 260 4.10 -23.55 -8.44
CA GLY A 260 4.07 -22.49 -7.43
C GLY A 260 4.72 -21.18 -7.86
N ASN A 261 5.24 -21.06 -9.09
CA ASN A 261 5.94 -19.86 -9.57
C ASN A 261 4.99 -18.75 -10.04
N VAL A 262 5.55 -17.54 -10.23
CA VAL A 262 4.80 -16.34 -10.59
C VAL A 262 4.16 -16.43 -11.98
N TYR A 263 4.85 -17.05 -12.95
CA TYR A 263 4.35 -17.20 -14.31
C TYR A 263 3.09 -18.08 -14.36
N ASP A 264 3.13 -19.26 -13.78
CA ASP A 264 1.98 -20.16 -13.76
C ASP A 264 0.85 -19.60 -12.88
N PHE A 265 1.18 -18.93 -11.76
CA PHE A 265 0.19 -18.23 -10.93
C PHE A 265 -0.57 -17.19 -11.74
N TYR A 266 0.15 -16.35 -12.51
CA TYR A 266 -0.50 -15.30 -13.32
C TYR A 266 -1.61 -15.89 -14.20
N PHE A 267 -1.33 -16.93 -14.98
CA PHE A 267 -2.31 -17.50 -15.91
C PHE A 267 -3.45 -18.23 -15.19
N ARG A 268 -3.16 -18.94 -14.11
CA ARG A 268 -4.18 -19.59 -13.30
C ARG A 268 -5.16 -18.57 -12.72
N ILE A 269 -4.63 -17.49 -12.16
CA ILE A 269 -5.45 -16.49 -11.49
C ILE A 269 -6.17 -15.60 -12.49
N TYR A 270 -5.54 -15.20 -13.59
CA TYR A 270 -6.21 -14.40 -14.60
C TYR A 270 -7.48 -15.09 -15.10
N ASN A 271 -7.41 -16.38 -15.39
CA ASN A 271 -8.58 -17.17 -15.82
C ASN A 271 -9.70 -17.18 -14.77
N ARG A 272 -9.34 -17.19 -13.47
CA ARG A 272 -10.32 -17.11 -12.37
C ARG A 272 -10.89 -15.70 -12.21
N LEU A 273 -10.06 -14.67 -12.38
CA LEU A 273 -10.50 -13.29 -12.24
C LEU A 273 -11.57 -12.91 -13.27
N ILE A 274 -11.43 -13.37 -14.51
CA ILE A 274 -12.35 -13.03 -15.58
C ILE A 274 -13.65 -13.85 -15.58
N GLN A 275 -13.68 -15.00 -14.88
CA GLN A 275 -14.91 -15.77 -14.71
C GLN A 275 -15.96 -14.94 -13.97
N ASP A 276 -17.20 -15.00 -14.40
CA ASP A 276 -18.37 -14.36 -13.79
C ASP A 276 -18.41 -12.83 -13.83
N ILE A 277 -17.43 -12.19 -14.48
CA ILE A 277 -17.51 -10.74 -14.69
C ILE A 277 -18.53 -10.45 -15.78
N LYS A 278 -19.67 -9.90 -15.39
CA LYS A 278 -20.73 -9.47 -16.32
C LYS A 278 -20.32 -8.15 -16.99
N VAL A 279 -19.50 -8.24 -18.03
CA VAL A 279 -19.17 -7.11 -18.89
C VAL A 279 -19.97 -7.24 -20.18
N PRO A 280 -20.61 -6.17 -20.67
CA PRO A 280 -21.23 -6.20 -21.98
C PRO A 280 -20.19 -6.59 -23.05
N PHE A 281 -20.47 -7.62 -23.83
CA PHE A 281 -19.60 -8.00 -24.94
C PHE A 281 -19.58 -6.88 -26.00
N ARG A 282 -18.45 -6.71 -26.64
CA ARG A 282 -18.30 -5.79 -27.76
C ARG A 282 -18.42 -6.54 -29.07
N MET A 283 -19.10 -5.94 -30.04
CA MET A 283 -19.10 -6.43 -31.43
C MET A 283 -18.14 -5.54 -32.22
N ASP A 284 -17.23 -6.15 -32.95
CA ASP A 284 -16.37 -5.47 -33.91
C ASP A 284 -16.48 -6.17 -35.26
N GLY A 285 -16.95 -5.45 -36.30
CA GLY A 285 -17.14 -5.99 -37.62
C GLY A 285 -18.04 -7.25 -37.71
N GLY A 286 -18.99 -7.43 -36.76
CA GLY A 286 -19.85 -8.60 -36.71
C GLY A 286 -19.31 -9.77 -35.88
N ASN A 287 -18.05 -9.69 -35.42
CA ASN A 287 -17.43 -10.68 -34.53
C ASN A 287 -17.54 -10.27 -33.06
N ARG A 288 -17.82 -11.25 -32.21
CA ARG A 288 -17.78 -11.04 -30.74
C ARG A 288 -16.32 -10.88 -30.28
N VAL A 289 -16.04 -9.77 -29.62
CA VAL A 289 -14.73 -9.53 -28.96
C VAL A 289 -14.86 -9.94 -27.50
N ASP A 290 -14.26 -11.07 -27.14
CA ASP A 290 -14.28 -11.58 -25.76
C ASP A 290 -13.25 -10.85 -24.88
N ASP A 291 -12.19 -10.28 -25.45
CA ASP A 291 -11.19 -9.47 -24.74
C ASP A 291 -11.62 -8.02 -24.61
N THR A 292 -12.43 -7.73 -23.59
CA THR A 292 -12.95 -6.40 -23.34
C THR A 292 -11.91 -5.50 -22.64
N PRO A 293 -12.06 -4.16 -22.62
CA PRO A 293 -11.20 -3.25 -21.85
C PRO A 293 -11.08 -3.63 -20.37
N VAL A 294 -12.13 -4.23 -19.77
CA VAL A 294 -12.10 -4.70 -18.37
C VAL A 294 -11.13 -5.88 -18.22
N HIS A 295 -11.12 -6.83 -19.16
CA HIS A 295 -10.17 -7.94 -19.17
C HIS A 295 -8.74 -7.45 -19.28
N GLN A 296 -8.49 -6.46 -20.14
CA GLN A 296 -7.17 -5.83 -20.30
C GLN A 296 -6.74 -5.11 -19.02
N ALA A 297 -7.63 -4.34 -18.38
CA ALA A 297 -7.35 -3.67 -17.12
C ALA A 297 -7.06 -4.66 -15.97
N LEU A 298 -7.73 -5.81 -15.93
CA LEU A 298 -7.46 -6.85 -14.94
C LEU A 298 -6.11 -7.55 -15.18
N ARG A 299 -5.75 -7.82 -16.44
CA ARG A 299 -4.41 -8.33 -16.80
C ARG A 299 -3.32 -7.39 -16.29
N GLU A 300 -3.49 -6.11 -16.56
CA GLU A 300 -2.56 -5.07 -16.14
C GLU A 300 -2.48 -4.97 -14.61
N ALA A 301 -3.61 -4.96 -13.91
CA ALA A 301 -3.66 -4.91 -12.46
C ALA A 301 -2.95 -6.11 -11.81
N LEU A 302 -3.16 -7.32 -12.35
CA LEU A 302 -2.52 -8.54 -11.87
C LEU A 302 -1.00 -8.52 -12.14
N ALA A 303 -0.58 -8.14 -13.34
CA ALA A 303 0.84 -8.02 -13.68
C ALA A 303 1.53 -6.99 -12.77
N ASN A 304 0.92 -5.82 -12.58
CA ASN A 304 1.45 -4.77 -11.70
C ASN A 304 1.56 -5.24 -10.25
N CYS A 305 0.58 -5.97 -9.74
CA CYS A 305 0.61 -6.55 -8.41
C CYS A 305 1.81 -7.50 -8.22
N LEU A 306 2.06 -8.39 -9.18
CA LEU A 306 3.16 -9.36 -9.16
C LEU A 306 4.53 -8.69 -9.35
N VAL A 307 4.64 -7.76 -10.31
CA VAL A 307 5.91 -7.11 -10.66
C VAL A 307 6.37 -6.13 -9.58
N ASN A 308 5.45 -5.53 -8.82
CA ASN A 308 5.79 -4.57 -7.77
C ASN A 308 5.88 -5.18 -6.36
N ALA A 309 5.69 -6.50 -6.20
CA ALA A 309 5.84 -7.16 -4.91
C ALA A 309 7.30 -7.16 -4.42
N ASP A 310 7.51 -6.86 -3.13
CA ASP A 310 8.78 -7.10 -2.44
C ASP A 310 8.82 -8.56 -1.98
N TYR A 311 9.40 -9.42 -2.80
CA TYR A 311 9.53 -10.85 -2.50
C TYR A 311 10.51 -11.16 -1.35
N TYR A 312 11.37 -10.21 -0.98
CA TYR A 312 12.21 -10.29 0.22
C TYR A 312 11.49 -9.81 1.49
N GLY A 313 10.25 -9.29 1.35
CA GLY A 313 9.40 -8.92 2.47
C GLY A 313 8.91 -10.12 3.27
N ARG A 314 8.36 -9.87 4.47
CA ARG A 314 7.84 -10.94 5.36
C ARG A 314 6.44 -11.43 5.03
N GLN A 315 5.79 -10.87 4.04
CA GLN A 315 4.39 -11.15 3.72
C GLN A 315 4.26 -11.72 2.31
N GLY A 316 3.36 -12.67 2.15
CA GLY A 316 2.98 -13.15 0.83
C GLY A 316 2.06 -12.17 0.09
N LEU A 317 1.89 -12.39 -1.21
CA LEU A 317 0.95 -11.68 -2.07
C LEU A 317 -0.44 -12.35 -1.94
N VAL A 318 -1.49 -11.52 -1.78
CA VAL A 318 -2.86 -12.01 -1.61
C VAL A 318 -3.78 -11.34 -2.61
N ILE A 319 -4.56 -12.14 -3.33
CA ILE A 319 -5.62 -11.69 -4.22
C ILE A 319 -6.94 -12.25 -3.69
N LEU A 320 -7.87 -11.37 -3.38
CA LEU A 320 -9.19 -11.72 -2.88
C LEU A 320 -10.26 -11.29 -3.89
N LYS A 321 -10.97 -12.25 -4.47
CA LYS A 321 -12.12 -12.01 -5.33
C LYS A 321 -13.41 -12.20 -4.55
N LYS A 322 -14.28 -11.21 -4.62
CA LYS A 322 -15.65 -11.21 -4.08
C LYS A 322 -16.66 -10.97 -5.20
N ARG A 323 -17.95 -11.17 -4.92
CA ARG A 323 -19.03 -10.92 -5.90
C ARG A 323 -19.03 -9.47 -6.42
N ASP A 324 -18.63 -8.53 -5.60
CA ASP A 324 -18.74 -7.10 -5.85
C ASP A 324 -17.40 -6.40 -6.05
N GLY A 325 -16.29 -7.14 -6.09
CA GLY A 325 -14.97 -6.55 -6.29
C GLY A 325 -13.80 -7.52 -6.14
N ILE A 326 -12.63 -7.00 -6.44
CA ILE A 326 -11.35 -7.69 -6.33
C ILE A 326 -10.41 -6.81 -5.50
N THR A 327 -9.69 -7.43 -4.57
CA THR A 327 -8.61 -6.78 -3.83
C THR A 327 -7.30 -7.51 -4.15
N MET A 328 -6.29 -6.75 -4.57
CA MET A 328 -4.94 -7.26 -4.83
C MET A 328 -3.99 -6.60 -3.84
N SER A 329 -3.31 -7.40 -3.02
CA SER A 329 -2.43 -6.94 -1.96
C SER A 329 -1.06 -7.55 -2.12
N ASN A 330 -0.06 -6.72 -2.43
CA ASN A 330 1.33 -7.14 -2.55
C ASN A 330 2.20 -6.51 -1.46
N PRO A 331 3.23 -7.20 -0.97
CA PRO A 331 4.20 -6.64 -0.03
C PRO A 331 5.00 -5.50 -0.65
N GLY A 332 5.40 -4.54 0.18
CA GLY A 332 6.13 -3.34 -0.20
C GLY A 332 5.25 -2.12 -0.45
N SER A 333 5.85 -0.94 -0.30
CA SER A 333 5.22 0.36 -0.55
C SER A 333 5.30 0.78 -2.02
N PHE A 334 4.57 1.82 -2.39
CA PHE A 334 4.72 2.46 -3.70
C PHE A 334 6.11 3.08 -3.84
N ARG A 335 6.75 2.85 -5.00
CA ARG A 335 8.06 3.42 -5.34
C ARG A 335 7.96 4.80 -5.98
N ILE A 336 6.80 5.15 -6.49
CA ILE A 336 6.47 6.46 -7.08
C ILE A 336 5.28 7.06 -6.34
N GLU A 337 5.13 8.38 -6.44
CA GLU A 337 3.95 9.05 -5.88
C GLU A 337 2.67 8.58 -6.59
N LEU A 338 1.62 8.31 -5.80
CA LEU A 338 0.36 7.76 -6.32
C LEU A 338 -0.30 8.66 -7.38
N ASP A 339 -0.23 9.97 -7.20
CA ASP A 339 -0.80 10.91 -8.16
C ASP A 339 0.00 10.96 -9.47
N ALA A 340 1.32 10.79 -9.41
CA ALA A 340 2.15 10.59 -10.59
C ALA A 340 1.80 9.27 -11.30
N ALA A 341 1.60 8.19 -10.55
CA ALA A 341 1.16 6.91 -11.10
C ALA A 341 -0.21 7.00 -11.81
N LYS A 342 -1.17 7.73 -11.22
CA LYS A 342 -2.50 7.97 -11.83
C LYS A 342 -2.44 8.84 -13.07
N SER A 343 -1.51 9.80 -13.12
CA SER A 343 -1.31 10.69 -14.27
C SER A 343 -0.66 9.97 -15.45
N GLY A 344 0.09 8.90 -15.18
CA GLY A 344 0.81 8.13 -16.19
C GLY A 344 2.15 8.71 -16.60
N GLY A 345 2.85 8.01 -17.49
CA GLY A 345 4.15 8.45 -18.02
C GLY A 345 5.36 8.14 -17.12
N VAL A 346 5.14 7.62 -15.91
CA VAL A 346 6.20 7.20 -14.98
C VAL A 346 6.04 5.71 -14.67
N SER A 347 7.13 4.96 -14.79
CA SER A 347 7.18 3.53 -14.46
C SER A 347 8.48 3.23 -13.73
N ASP A 348 8.38 2.73 -12.51
CA ASP A 348 9.52 2.29 -11.70
C ASP A 348 9.20 0.94 -11.02
N PRO A 349 9.20 -0.15 -11.81
CA PRO A 349 8.87 -1.48 -11.30
C PRO A 349 9.93 -1.98 -10.31
N ARG A 350 9.49 -2.63 -9.20
CA ARG A 350 10.41 -3.26 -8.25
C ARG A 350 11.16 -4.41 -8.88
N ASN A 351 10.50 -5.19 -9.73
CA ASN A 351 11.04 -6.34 -10.43
C ASN A 351 11.04 -6.09 -11.95
N GLY A 352 11.99 -5.26 -12.39
CA GLY A 352 12.06 -4.78 -13.78
C GLY A 352 12.35 -5.86 -14.80
N THR A 353 13.09 -6.92 -14.43
CA THR A 353 13.35 -8.07 -15.30
C THR A 353 12.10 -8.92 -15.48
N MET A 354 11.33 -9.14 -14.41
CA MET A 354 10.04 -9.82 -14.50
C MET A 354 9.06 -9.05 -15.40
N LEU A 355 9.01 -7.71 -15.29
CA LEU A 355 8.19 -6.89 -16.19
C LEU A 355 8.62 -7.06 -17.66
N LYS A 356 9.94 -7.07 -17.94
CA LYS A 356 10.45 -7.37 -19.29
C LYS A 356 9.96 -8.74 -19.79
N MET A 357 9.97 -9.76 -18.93
CA MET A 357 9.50 -11.09 -19.27
C MET A 357 8.01 -11.09 -19.59
N PHE A 358 7.19 -10.42 -18.78
CA PHE A 358 5.76 -10.28 -19.08
C PHE A 358 5.49 -9.51 -20.39
N ASN A 359 6.23 -8.41 -20.63
CA ASN A 359 6.07 -7.61 -21.86
C ASN A 359 6.42 -8.39 -23.16
N LEU A 360 7.33 -9.37 -23.08
CA LEU A 360 7.69 -10.20 -24.23
C LEU A 360 6.57 -11.16 -24.64
N ILE A 361 5.59 -11.37 -23.78
CA ILE A 361 4.39 -12.17 -24.04
C ILE A 361 3.11 -11.31 -24.01
N ASP A 362 3.24 -10.02 -24.31
CA ASP A 362 2.18 -9.01 -24.41
C ASP A 362 1.35 -8.84 -23.12
N ILE A 363 2.01 -8.93 -21.97
CA ILE A 363 1.41 -8.69 -20.66
C ILE A 363 2.10 -7.49 -20.01
N GLY A 364 1.32 -6.48 -19.62
CA GLY A 364 1.80 -5.24 -19.01
C GLY A 364 2.48 -4.30 -20.01
N GLU A 365 2.65 -3.05 -19.63
CA GLU A 365 3.33 -2.02 -20.43
C GLU A 365 4.36 -1.25 -19.57
N ARG A 366 5.46 -0.82 -20.21
CA ARG A 366 6.48 -0.01 -19.53
C ARG A 366 6.18 1.49 -19.53
N ALA A 367 5.22 1.93 -20.32
CA ALA A 367 4.97 3.35 -20.57
C ALA A 367 4.26 4.09 -19.42
N GLY A 368 3.98 3.41 -18.29
CA GLY A 368 3.23 4.00 -17.18
C GLY A 368 1.76 4.27 -17.51
N SER A 369 1.22 3.60 -18.53
CA SER A 369 -0.18 3.72 -18.97
C SER A 369 -1.14 2.79 -18.23
N GLY A 370 -0.63 1.77 -17.53
CA GLY A 370 -1.42 0.71 -16.92
C GLY A 370 -2.39 1.21 -15.85
N ILE A 371 -1.90 1.94 -14.85
CA ILE A 371 -2.75 2.50 -13.78
C ILE A 371 -3.78 3.49 -14.35
N PRO A 372 -3.42 4.49 -15.17
CA PRO A 372 -4.40 5.36 -15.83
C PRO A 372 -5.48 4.59 -16.60
N ASN A 373 -5.11 3.53 -17.31
CA ASN A 373 -6.04 2.69 -18.05
C ASN A 373 -7.04 1.99 -17.12
N ILE A 374 -6.60 1.46 -15.99
CA ILE A 374 -7.49 0.84 -14.98
C ILE A 374 -8.53 1.86 -14.51
N PHE A 375 -8.11 3.08 -14.14
CA PHE A 375 -9.02 4.14 -13.71
C PHE A 375 -10.00 4.56 -14.81
N ARG A 376 -9.53 4.69 -16.04
CA ARG A 376 -10.36 5.04 -17.21
C ARG A 376 -11.44 3.99 -17.45
N VAL A 377 -11.05 2.71 -17.48
CA VAL A 377 -11.98 1.61 -17.74
C VAL A 377 -13.05 1.50 -16.65
N TRP A 378 -12.70 1.63 -15.36
CA TRP A 378 -13.67 1.59 -14.27
C TRP A 378 -14.69 2.73 -14.36
N ARG A 379 -14.22 3.92 -14.69
CA ARG A 379 -15.09 5.08 -14.94
C ARG A 379 -16.04 4.88 -16.12
N GLU A 380 -15.55 4.31 -17.23
CA GLU A 380 -16.37 4.00 -18.42
C GLU A 380 -17.47 2.97 -18.12
N GLN A 381 -17.23 2.04 -17.18
CA GLN A 381 -18.24 1.10 -16.72
C GLN A 381 -19.25 1.71 -15.73
N GLY A 382 -19.02 2.95 -15.28
CA GLY A 382 -19.83 3.61 -14.25
C GLY A 382 -19.64 3.02 -12.86
N TRP A 383 -18.54 2.30 -12.63
CA TRP A 383 -18.17 1.73 -11.33
C TRP A 383 -17.45 2.78 -10.47
N ALA A 384 -17.49 2.57 -9.14
CA ALA A 384 -16.72 3.42 -8.24
C ALA A 384 -15.22 3.31 -8.53
N ALA A 385 -14.52 4.44 -8.42
CA ALA A 385 -13.12 4.54 -8.79
C ALA A 385 -12.25 3.52 -8.02
N PRO A 386 -11.24 2.92 -8.68
CA PRO A 386 -10.23 2.10 -8.01
C PRO A 386 -9.58 2.86 -6.86
N THR A 387 -9.28 2.16 -5.78
CA THR A 387 -8.56 2.75 -4.64
C THR A 387 -7.23 2.04 -4.42
N PHE A 388 -6.20 2.84 -4.13
CA PHE A 388 -4.92 2.35 -3.66
C PHE A 388 -4.73 2.75 -2.21
N THR A 389 -4.31 1.81 -1.38
CA THR A 389 -4.00 2.03 0.03
C THR A 389 -2.61 1.48 0.34
N GLU A 390 -1.76 2.25 1.01
CA GLU A 390 -0.53 1.76 1.60
C GLU A 390 -0.78 1.45 3.08
N GLN A 391 -0.39 0.27 3.51
CA GLN A 391 -0.26 -0.10 4.92
C GLN A 391 1.23 -0.12 5.28
N LEU A 392 1.57 0.32 6.48
CA LEU A 392 2.95 0.32 6.95
C LEU A 392 3.27 -0.90 7.84
N GLU A 393 2.26 -1.45 8.52
CA GLU A 393 2.39 -2.57 9.45
C GLU A 393 1.30 -3.62 9.21
N PRO A 394 1.63 -4.70 8.50
CA PRO A 394 2.83 -4.93 7.67
C PRO A 394 2.82 -4.08 6.41
N GLU A 395 4.02 -3.75 5.90
CA GLU A 395 4.16 -2.91 4.70
C GLU A 395 3.56 -3.59 3.48
N ARG A 396 2.51 -2.99 2.92
CA ARG A 396 1.73 -3.50 1.78
C ARG A 396 1.13 -2.39 0.94
N THR A 397 1.05 -2.66 -0.34
CA THR A 397 0.22 -1.91 -1.28
C THR A 397 -1.04 -2.72 -1.61
N ILE A 398 -2.20 -2.09 -1.52
CA ILE A 398 -3.49 -2.72 -1.74
C ILE A 398 -4.23 -1.95 -2.84
N LEU A 399 -4.55 -2.64 -3.93
CA LEU A 399 -5.46 -2.17 -4.97
C LEU A 399 -6.84 -2.79 -4.74
N SER A 400 -7.87 -1.95 -4.64
CA SER A 400 -9.26 -2.38 -4.56
C SER A 400 -10.03 -1.94 -5.80
N LEU A 401 -10.62 -2.92 -6.47
CA LEU A 401 -11.41 -2.79 -7.67
C LEU A 401 -12.85 -3.22 -7.35
N THR A 402 -13.81 -2.27 -7.35
CA THR A 402 -15.22 -2.58 -7.08
C THR A 402 -16.03 -2.58 -8.37
N PHE A 403 -17.02 -3.48 -8.47
CA PHE A 403 -17.97 -3.56 -9.59
C PHE A 403 -19.30 -2.88 -9.29
N LYS A 404 -19.38 -2.10 -8.20
CA LYS A 404 -20.58 -1.34 -7.83
C LYS A 404 -20.66 -0.04 -8.59
N LYS A 405 -21.87 0.31 -9.06
CA LYS A 405 -22.11 1.58 -9.75
C LYS A 405 -22.06 2.76 -8.77
N ILE A 406 -21.63 3.89 -9.29
CA ILE A 406 -21.65 5.17 -8.56
C ILE A 406 -23.13 5.50 -8.25
N GLY A 407 -23.48 5.56 -6.96
CA GLY A 407 -24.85 5.85 -6.49
C GLY A 407 -25.59 4.68 -5.83
N ASP A 408 -25.10 3.47 -5.91
CA ASP A 408 -25.61 2.35 -5.12
C ASP A 408 -25.25 2.54 -3.64
N LYS A 409 -26.24 2.97 -2.84
CA LYS A 409 -26.11 3.32 -1.41
C LYS A 409 -25.84 2.11 -0.49
N LYS A 410 -25.29 0.98 -0.98
CA LYS A 410 -24.91 -0.14 -0.11
C LYS A 410 -23.44 -0.49 -0.30
N SER A 411 -22.68 -0.19 0.76
CA SER A 411 -21.32 -0.58 1.09
C SER A 411 -20.16 0.17 0.42
N VAL A 412 -19.64 1.16 1.11
CA VAL A 412 -18.20 1.48 1.08
C VAL A 412 -17.49 0.26 1.67
N ILE A 413 -16.64 -0.43 0.88
CA ILE A 413 -15.74 -1.45 1.41
C ILE A 413 -14.70 -0.70 2.22
N LYS A 414 -14.91 -0.56 3.51
CA LYS A 414 -13.84 -0.22 4.46
C LYS A 414 -12.95 -1.46 4.54
N ILE A 415 -11.80 -1.41 3.89
CA ILE A 415 -10.70 -2.35 4.11
C ILE A 415 -10.07 -1.97 5.44
N GLY A 416 -10.54 -2.62 6.48
CA GLY A 416 -10.02 -2.52 7.82
C GLY A 416 -10.72 -3.53 8.68
N ASP A 417 -9.97 -4.45 9.21
CA ASP A 417 -10.23 -5.37 10.31
C ASP A 417 -11.61 -6.05 10.40
N LYS A 418 -11.58 -7.38 10.56
CA LYS A 418 -12.67 -8.19 11.13
C LYS A 418 -13.27 -7.56 12.42
N LYS A 419 -12.53 -6.73 13.14
CA LYS A 419 -13.00 -5.91 14.26
C LYS A 419 -14.05 -4.88 13.85
N THR A 420 -13.92 -4.20 12.71
CA THR A 420 -14.81 -3.08 12.33
C THR A 420 -16.19 -3.56 11.90
N VAL A 421 -16.30 -4.67 11.17
CA VAL A 421 -17.61 -5.23 10.76
C VAL A 421 -18.38 -5.81 11.96
N ILE A 422 -17.68 -6.45 12.89
CA ILE A 422 -18.27 -6.92 14.16
C ILE A 422 -18.70 -5.72 15.01
N ASN A 423 -17.94 -4.63 15.01
CA ASN A 423 -18.26 -3.40 15.73
C ASN A 423 -19.53 -2.73 15.20
N GLU A 424 -19.70 -2.59 13.88
CA GLU A 424 -20.90 -1.98 13.29
C GLU A 424 -22.16 -2.81 13.54
N LYS A 425 -22.08 -4.13 13.38
CA LYS A 425 -23.19 -5.03 13.69
C LYS A 425 -23.60 -4.97 15.18
N MET A 426 -22.61 -4.81 16.08
CA MET A 426 -22.89 -4.65 17.50
C MET A 426 -23.53 -3.30 17.82
N LYS A 427 -23.10 -2.21 17.17
CA LYS A 427 -23.75 -0.89 17.29
C LYS A 427 -25.19 -0.91 16.79
N GLU A 428 -25.45 -1.51 15.63
CA GLU A 428 -26.81 -1.71 15.11
C GLU A 428 -27.69 -2.52 16.10
N THR A 429 -27.13 -3.56 16.73
CA THR A 429 -27.85 -4.36 17.72
C THR A 429 -28.16 -3.54 18.97
N ILE A 430 -27.24 -2.67 19.42
CA ILE A 430 -27.47 -1.76 20.55
C ILE A 430 -28.55 -0.73 20.21
N ILE A 431 -28.50 -0.15 19.00
CA ILE A 431 -29.50 0.80 18.52
C ILE A 431 -30.89 0.16 18.44
N ALA A 432 -30.98 -1.07 17.90
CA ALA A 432 -32.23 -1.81 17.84
C ALA A 432 -32.80 -2.08 19.25
N TYR A 433 -31.94 -2.48 20.19
CA TYR A 433 -32.37 -2.66 21.57
C TYR A 433 -32.90 -1.37 22.20
N LEU A 434 -32.22 -0.25 22.02
CA LEU A 434 -32.64 1.07 22.53
C LEU A 434 -33.85 1.64 21.79
N THR A 435 -34.17 1.16 20.59
CA THR A 435 -35.41 1.51 19.86
C THR A 435 -36.63 0.90 20.53
N ASP A 436 -36.50 -0.35 21.04
CA ASP A 436 -37.55 -1.09 21.74
C ASP A 436 -37.67 -0.70 23.20
N HIS A 437 -36.65 -0.07 23.79
CA HIS A 437 -36.56 0.31 25.19
C HIS A 437 -36.25 1.80 25.31
N ALA A 438 -37.13 2.55 25.96
CA ALA A 438 -37.01 4.00 26.09
C ALA A 438 -35.67 4.45 26.71
N GLU A 439 -35.18 3.68 27.68
CA GLU A 439 -33.84 3.82 28.27
C GLU A 439 -33.34 2.48 28.82
N ALA A 440 -32.04 2.29 28.93
CA ALA A 440 -31.44 1.07 29.45
C ALA A 440 -30.10 1.33 30.14
N LYS A 441 -29.72 0.49 31.11
CA LYS A 441 -28.41 0.50 31.77
C LYS A 441 -27.39 -0.31 31.00
N THR A 442 -26.10 0.00 31.19
CA THR A 442 -25.01 -0.77 30.58
C THR A 442 -25.11 -2.28 30.77
N ALA A 443 -25.60 -2.72 31.97
CA ALA A 443 -25.70 -4.12 32.30
C ALA A 443 -26.80 -4.85 31.50
N GLU A 444 -27.91 -4.18 31.24
CA GLU A 444 -29.04 -4.70 30.46
C GLU A 444 -28.65 -4.84 28.99
N ILE A 445 -28.02 -3.81 28.43
CA ILE A 445 -27.48 -3.82 27.06
C ILE A 445 -26.40 -4.89 26.91
N ALA A 446 -25.48 -5.01 27.89
CA ALA A 446 -24.43 -6.03 27.89
C ALA A 446 -24.96 -7.46 27.90
N ALA A 447 -26.01 -7.71 28.70
CA ALA A 447 -26.68 -8.99 28.75
C ALA A 447 -27.36 -9.34 27.41
N TYR A 448 -28.00 -8.37 26.80
CA TYR A 448 -28.67 -8.55 25.49
C TYR A 448 -27.72 -8.87 24.36
N ILE A 449 -26.59 -8.12 24.25
CA ILE A 449 -25.60 -8.32 23.18
C ILE A 449 -24.55 -9.40 23.48
N GLY A 450 -24.59 -10.01 24.67
CA GLY A 450 -23.68 -11.10 25.08
C GLY A 450 -22.23 -10.67 25.31
N LEU A 451 -21.99 -9.41 25.70
CA LEU A 451 -20.64 -8.86 25.89
C LEU A 451 -20.35 -8.48 27.35
N LYS A 452 -19.04 -8.35 27.69
CA LYS A 452 -18.63 -7.84 29.01
C LYS A 452 -18.93 -6.33 29.11
N LEU A 453 -19.22 -5.87 30.33
CA LEU A 453 -19.56 -4.47 30.64
C LEU A 453 -18.57 -3.44 30.12
N SER A 454 -17.26 -3.75 30.16
CA SER A 454 -16.22 -2.86 29.64
C SER A 454 -16.37 -2.64 28.14
N ARG A 455 -16.54 -3.73 27.38
CA ARG A 455 -16.67 -3.69 25.94
C ARG A 455 -17.97 -3.01 25.48
N THR A 456 -19.06 -3.23 26.23
CA THR A 456 -20.34 -2.55 25.98
C THR A 456 -20.23 -1.04 26.19
N ARG A 457 -19.46 -0.61 27.19
CA ARG A 457 -19.21 0.82 27.43
C ARG A 457 -18.41 1.47 26.28
N ASP A 458 -17.45 0.74 25.70
CA ASP A 458 -16.71 1.23 24.54
C ASP A 458 -17.66 1.54 23.37
N TYR A 459 -18.57 0.61 23.03
CA TYR A 459 -19.60 0.84 22.00
C TYR A 459 -20.55 1.98 22.31
N LEU A 460 -21.00 2.09 23.56
CA LEU A 460 -21.90 3.17 23.98
C LEU A 460 -21.21 4.53 23.91
N ASN A 461 -19.91 4.62 24.26
CA ASN A 461 -19.14 5.84 24.12
C ASN A 461 -18.92 6.23 22.65
N GLU A 462 -18.70 5.26 21.76
CA GLU A 462 -18.63 5.50 20.32
C GLU A 462 -19.97 6.03 19.78
N LEU A 463 -21.11 5.41 20.17
CA LEU A 463 -22.45 5.88 19.75
C LEU A 463 -22.80 7.26 20.31
N ILE A 464 -22.29 7.63 21.49
CA ILE A 464 -22.40 8.98 22.05
C ILE A 464 -21.58 9.97 21.23
N ALA A 465 -20.34 9.60 20.87
CA ALA A 465 -19.47 10.43 20.02
C ALA A 465 -20.04 10.61 18.60
N GLU A 466 -20.82 9.63 18.11
CA GLU A 466 -21.53 9.67 16.83
C GLU A 466 -22.90 10.42 16.93
N ASP A 467 -23.22 10.95 18.11
CA ASP A 467 -24.44 11.72 18.37
C ASP A 467 -25.76 10.90 18.21
N ILE A 468 -25.67 9.58 18.31
CA ILE A 468 -26.79 8.62 18.15
C ILE A 468 -27.45 8.29 19.50
N VAL A 469 -26.65 8.22 20.56
CA VAL A 469 -27.08 7.84 21.92
C VAL A 469 -26.75 8.96 22.90
N VAL A 470 -27.68 9.20 23.83
CA VAL A 470 -27.48 10.15 24.95
C VAL A 470 -27.37 9.37 26.25
N ALA A 471 -26.42 9.75 27.08
CA ALA A 471 -26.26 9.20 28.42
C ALA A 471 -26.84 10.15 29.46
N GLU A 472 -27.68 9.66 30.36
CA GLU A 472 -28.27 10.41 31.47
C GLU A 472 -27.86 9.81 32.83
N GLY A 473 -27.72 10.64 33.85
CA GLY A 473 -27.29 10.25 35.16
C GLY A 473 -25.78 10.04 35.32
N GLY A 474 -25.32 9.72 36.53
CA GLY A 474 -23.90 9.55 36.85
C GLY A 474 -23.60 8.21 37.53
N ASN A 475 -22.37 7.69 37.34
CA ASN A 475 -21.84 6.49 37.95
C ASN A 475 -22.76 5.24 37.88
N ARG A 476 -23.26 4.69 38.99
CA ARG A 476 -24.08 3.47 39.05
C ARG A 476 -25.50 3.61 38.50
N ASN A 477 -25.98 4.87 38.33
CA ASN A 477 -27.34 5.18 37.83
C ASN A 477 -27.33 5.72 36.41
N ARG A 478 -26.27 5.50 35.64
CA ARG A 478 -26.15 5.96 34.24
C ARG A 478 -27.02 5.10 33.32
N THR A 479 -27.94 5.74 32.62
CA THR A 479 -28.78 5.15 31.58
C THR A 479 -28.48 5.73 30.22
N TYR A 480 -28.86 5.02 29.18
CA TYR A 480 -28.65 5.38 27.80
C TYR A 480 -29.95 5.31 27.03
N ARG A 481 -30.19 6.28 26.15
CA ARG A 481 -31.34 6.31 25.25
C ARG A 481 -30.95 6.83 23.88
N LEU A 482 -31.74 6.56 22.87
CA LEU A 482 -31.55 7.14 21.56
C LEU A 482 -31.80 8.67 21.63
N ARG A 483 -31.03 9.39 20.85
CA ARG A 483 -31.27 10.82 20.65
C ARG A 483 -32.51 10.98 19.74
N SER A 484 -33.50 11.69 20.23
CA SER A 484 -34.75 12.02 19.52
C SER A 484 -34.50 13.06 18.44
#